data_1a4ea197f7d8b0961a729dc0f0136f0f
#
_entry.id   1a4ea197f7d8b0961a729dc0f0136f0f
#
_cell.length_a   1.000
_cell.length_b   1.000
_cell.length_c   1.000
_cell.angle_alpha   90.00
_cell.angle_beta   90.00
_cell.angle_gamma   90.00
#
_symmetry.space_group_name_H-M   'P 1'
#
loop_
_entity.id
_entity.type
_entity.pdbx_description
1 polymer ?
#
loop_
_entity_poly.entity_id
_entity_poly.type
_entity_poly.pdbx_seq_one_letter_code
_entity_poly.pdbx_strand_id
1 'polypeptide(L)'
;MSKIYFQGTFGAYSHLAALEINPKAEVIPCKTFDCFLKTSQDKNSRMVIPESNRITGNIGIEYLIFKYRLNIYAEHFHKIEHNLLGQPDSNLSDIKDVYSHSQGLSQCSKFIKKNNLVEHIRADTAGSAETISKTKIKTEAAIASSLSAEIYDLKILSKNIENEEGNATRFLVMGNEVLQPDFGEKKYITSFLFKLKSKPAALYQSLGGFAINGVNLTKLQSYPEQNSFESYFFLCDLDGHIDDPKVKKSLEELGLHCQDFHVLGVFEADKFREK
;
A
#
# COMPACT_ATOMS: atom_id res chain seq x y z
N MET A 1 -17.32 3.27 -17.54
CA MET A 1 -15.92 2.90 -17.26
C MET A 1 -15.75 2.85 -15.76
N SER A 2 -15.03 1.85 -15.25
CA SER A 2 -14.69 1.81 -13.82
C SER A 2 -13.65 2.88 -13.50
N LYS A 3 -13.86 3.62 -12.41
CA LYS A 3 -12.91 4.62 -11.93
C LYS A 3 -12.03 4.01 -10.86
N ILE A 4 -10.73 4.28 -10.93
CA ILE A 4 -9.78 3.93 -9.88
C ILE A 4 -9.13 5.19 -9.35
N TYR A 5 -9.43 5.53 -8.12
CA TYR A 5 -8.71 6.57 -7.39
C TYR A 5 -7.41 6.01 -6.82
N PHE A 6 -6.33 6.77 -6.88
CA PHE A 6 -5.07 6.41 -6.24
C PHE A 6 -4.45 7.61 -5.53
N GLN A 7 -3.70 7.37 -4.46
CA GLN A 7 -2.98 8.42 -3.76
C GLN A 7 -1.68 8.78 -4.49
N GLY A 8 -1.46 10.08 -4.71
CA GLY A 8 -0.26 10.62 -5.34
C GLY A 8 -0.56 11.37 -6.63
N THR A 9 0.48 11.58 -7.42
CA THR A 9 0.44 12.21 -8.75
C THR A 9 0.64 11.14 -9.83
N PHE A 10 0.36 11.48 -11.08
CA PHE A 10 0.65 10.60 -12.21
C PHE A 10 2.13 10.20 -12.21
N GLY A 11 2.41 8.94 -12.50
CA GLY A 11 3.75 8.37 -12.39
C GLY A 11 4.11 7.78 -11.02
N ALA A 12 3.29 7.99 -9.97
CA ALA A 12 3.51 7.35 -8.67
C ALA A 12 3.39 5.82 -8.75
N TYR A 13 4.00 5.10 -7.81
CA TYR A 13 3.85 3.63 -7.71
C TYR A 13 2.41 3.19 -7.53
N SER A 14 1.59 4.00 -6.86
CA SER A 14 0.14 3.76 -6.78
C SER A 14 -0.55 3.88 -8.14
N HIS A 15 -0.05 4.73 -9.05
CA HIS A 15 -0.54 4.81 -10.43
C HIS A 15 -0.18 3.54 -11.21
N LEU A 16 1.06 3.07 -11.11
CA LEU A 16 1.49 1.79 -11.71
C LEU A 16 0.63 0.64 -11.23
N ALA A 17 0.46 0.50 -9.91
CA ALA A 17 -0.39 -0.53 -9.33
C ALA A 17 -1.84 -0.46 -9.85
N ALA A 18 -2.42 0.74 -9.97
CA ALA A 18 -3.77 0.92 -10.50
C ALA A 18 -3.90 0.48 -11.97
N LEU A 19 -2.90 0.77 -12.80
CA LEU A 19 -2.85 0.33 -14.21
C LEU A 19 -2.66 -1.19 -14.32
N GLU A 20 -1.84 -1.81 -13.48
CA GLU A 20 -1.65 -3.26 -13.45
C GLU A 20 -2.92 -4.01 -13.04
N ILE A 21 -3.67 -3.46 -12.06
CA ILE A 21 -4.92 -4.03 -11.59
C ILE A 21 -6.01 -3.94 -12.67
N ASN A 22 -6.14 -2.80 -13.34
CA ASN A 22 -7.10 -2.62 -14.44
C ASN A 22 -6.61 -1.59 -15.48
N PRO A 23 -5.96 -2.05 -16.55
CA PRO A 23 -5.43 -1.17 -17.61
C PRO A 23 -6.51 -0.38 -18.38
N LYS A 24 -7.78 -0.76 -18.25
CA LYS A 24 -8.91 -0.10 -18.95
C LYS A 24 -9.67 0.89 -18.07
N ALA A 25 -9.29 1.00 -16.80
CA ALA A 25 -9.95 1.93 -15.89
C ALA A 25 -9.53 3.39 -16.17
N GLU A 26 -10.42 4.32 -15.85
CA GLU A 26 -10.07 5.72 -15.71
C GLU A 26 -9.34 5.88 -14.37
N VAL A 27 -8.03 6.12 -14.41
CA VAL A 27 -7.22 6.32 -13.19
C VAL A 27 -7.18 7.79 -12.80
N ILE A 28 -7.51 8.10 -11.54
CA ILE A 28 -7.69 9.46 -11.05
C ILE A 28 -6.76 9.70 -9.84
N PRO A 29 -5.79 10.63 -9.96
CA PRO A 29 -4.89 10.94 -8.86
C PRO A 29 -5.60 11.72 -7.75
N CYS A 30 -5.24 11.42 -6.52
CA CYS A 30 -5.66 12.17 -5.34
C CYS A 30 -4.43 12.65 -4.56
N LYS A 31 -4.25 13.95 -4.47
CA LYS A 31 -3.11 14.56 -3.74
C LYS A 31 -3.18 14.34 -2.24
N THR A 32 -4.38 14.08 -1.71
CA THR A 32 -4.66 13.85 -0.30
C THR A 32 -5.44 12.56 -0.14
N PHE A 33 -5.82 12.21 1.11
CA PHE A 33 -6.71 11.07 1.38
C PHE A 33 -8.18 11.30 0.98
N ASP A 34 -8.49 12.34 0.19
CA ASP A 34 -9.85 12.59 -0.33
C ASP A 34 -10.35 11.44 -1.23
N CYS A 35 -9.44 10.62 -1.76
CA CYS A 35 -9.79 9.40 -2.49
C CYS A 35 -10.66 8.45 -1.64
N PHE A 36 -10.44 8.35 -0.33
CA PHE A 36 -11.28 7.56 0.56
C PHE A 36 -12.71 8.06 0.58
N LEU A 37 -12.90 9.38 0.73
CA LEU A 37 -14.24 9.97 0.72
C LEU A 37 -14.92 9.80 -0.63
N LYS A 38 -14.23 10.06 -1.73
CA LYS A 38 -14.76 9.90 -3.10
C LYS A 38 -15.19 8.46 -3.36
N THR A 39 -14.35 7.49 -3.00
CA THR A 39 -14.66 6.07 -3.16
C THR A 39 -15.83 5.63 -2.30
N SER A 40 -15.95 6.14 -1.07
CA SER A 40 -17.07 5.80 -0.18
C SER A 40 -18.42 6.34 -0.67
N GLN A 41 -18.42 7.33 -1.55
CA GLN A 41 -19.63 7.96 -2.11
C GLN A 41 -20.02 7.42 -3.49
N ASP A 42 -19.13 6.72 -4.21
CA ASP A 42 -19.36 6.21 -5.55
C ASP A 42 -19.19 4.69 -5.61
N LYS A 43 -20.30 3.98 -5.75
CA LYS A 43 -20.34 2.49 -5.83
C LYS A 43 -19.56 1.92 -7.02
N ASN A 44 -19.43 2.68 -8.11
CA ASN A 44 -18.71 2.25 -9.32
C ASN A 44 -17.21 2.56 -9.28
N SER A 45 -16.74 3.19 -8.23
CA SER A 45 -15.34 3.51 -8.05
C SER A 45 -14.62 2.48 -7.19
N ARG A 46 -13.31 2.39 -7.41
CA ARG A 46 -12.37 1.66 -6.58
C ARG A 46 -11.26 2.60 -6.16
N MET A 47 -10.55 2.21 -5.13
CA MET A 47 -9.36 2.92 -4.68
C MET A 47 -8.20 1.94 -4.58
N VAL A 48 -7.03 2.36 -5.06
CA VAL A 48 -5.77 1.64 -4.89
C VAL A 48 -4.88 2.46 -3.97
N ILE A 49 -4.50 1.87 -2.84
CA ILE A 49 -3.72 2.57 -1.82
C ILE A 49 -2.61 1.68 -1.26
N PRO A 50 -1.39 2.23 -1.07
CA PRO A 50 -0.30 1.48 -0.47
C PRO A 50 -0.61 1.23 1.02
N GLU A 51 -0.47 -0.01 1.46
CA GLU A 51 -0.73 -0.42 2.83
C GLU A 51 0.55 -0.72 3.60
N SER A 52 1.44 -1.50 2.99
CA SER A 52 2.74 -1.82 3.58
C SER A 52 3.82 -1.99 2.52
N ASN A 53 5.06 -1.70 2.90
CA ASN A 53 6.23 -1.90 2.06
C ASN A 53 7.18 -2.88 2.74
N ARG A 54 7.80 -3.76 1.97
CA ARG A 54 8.66 -4.84 2.49
C ARG A 54 9.84 -4.31 3.33
N ILE A 55 10.38 -3.15 3.00
CA ILE A 55 11.54 -2.57 3.68
C ILE A 55 11.13 -1.61 4.80
N THR A 56 10.17 -0.72 4.52
CA THR A 56 9.79 0.36 5.46
C THR A 56 8.63 0.00 6.38
N GLY A 57 7.99 -1.15 6.14
CA GLY A 57 6.89 -1.62 6.97
C GLY A 57 5.56 -0.94 6.64
N ASN A 58 4.74 -0.74 7.66
CA ASN A 58 3.39 -0.23 7.54
C ASN A 58 3.33 1.26 7.18
N ILE A 59 2.37 1.65 6.34
CA ILE A 59 2.20 3.03 5.85
C ILE A 59 1.23 3.86 6.71
N GLY A 60 0.43 3.21 7.56
CA GLY A 60 -0.40 3.91 8.55
C GLY A 60 -1.72 4.44 8.03
N ILE A 61 -2.34 3.76 7.07
CA ILE A 61 -3.63 4.16 6.46
C ILE A 61 -4.87 3.56 7.14
N GLU A 62 -4.68 2.68 8.10
CA GLU A 62 -5.71 1.77 8.60
C GLU A 62 -6.84 2.51 9.31
N TYR A 63 -6.54 3.61 9.99
CA TYR A 63 -7.57 4.44 10.60
C TYR A 63 -8.54 5.02 9.55
N LEU A 64 -8.08 5.24 8.31
CA LEU A 64 -8.90 5.71 7.20
C LEU A 64 -9.86 4.61 6.71
N ILE A 65 -9.39 3.36 6.66
CA ILE A 65 -10.22 2.21 6.33
C ILE A 65 -11.40 2.14 7.30
N PHE A 66 -11.10 2.23 8.58
CA PHE A 66 -12.11 2.24 9.64
C PHE A 66 -13.05 3.46 9.54
N LYS A 67 -12.49 4.66 9.39
CA LYS A 67 -13.24 5.92 9.31
C LYS A 67 -14.25 5.96 8.17
N TYR A 68 -13.85 5.47 6.98
CA TYR A 68 -14.68 5.52 5.78
C TYR A 68 -15.44 4.22 5.49
N ARG A 69 -15.30 3.21 6.34
CA ARG A 69 -15.98 1.91 6.25
C ARG A 69 -15.88 1.29 4.86
N LEU A 70 -14.70 1.36 4.25
CA LEU A 70 -14.44 0.75 2.96
C LEU A 70 -14.12 -0.73 3.13
N ASN A 71 -14.56 -1.52 2.14
CA ASN A 71 -14.30 -2.95 2.07
C ASN A 71 -13.08 -3.21 1.19
N ILE A 72 -12.29 -4.22 1.54
CA ILE A 72 -11.13 -4.67 0.77
C ILE A 72 -11.59 -5.75 -0.20
N TYR A 73 -11.32 -5.56 -1.50
CA TYR A 73 -11.70 -6.47 -2.57
C TYR A 73 -10.58 -7.34 -3.06
N ALA A 74 -9.35 -6.83 -2.98
CA ALA A 74 -8.14 -7.51 -3.43
C ALA A 74 -6.91 -6.86 -2.81
N GLU A 75 -5.82 -7.56 -2.91
CA GLU A 75 -4.47 -7.02 -2.73
C GLU A 75 -3.70 -7.10 -4.04
N HIS A 76 -2.68 -6.27 -4.18
CA HIS A 76 -1.75 -6.30 -5.30
C HIS A 76 -0.36 -5.93 -4.81
N PHE A 77 0.66 -6.70 -5.19
CA PHE A 77 2.05 -6.43 -4.87
C PHE A 77 2.76 -5.87 -6.10
N HIS A 78 3.24 -4.65 -5.98
CA HIS A 78 4.05 -4.00 -7.01
C HIS A 78 5.51 -3.93 -6.57
N LYS A 79 6.42 -4.38 -7.43
CA LYS A 79 7.87 -4.27 -7.21
C LYS A 79 8.28 -2.80 -7.31
N ILE A 80 9.02 -2.31 -6.32
CA ILE A 80 9.50 -0.94 -6.29
C ILE A 80 10.91 -0.89 -6.89
N GLU A 81 11.01 -0.30 -8.07
CA GLU A 81 12.25 -0.07 -8.78
C GLU A 81 12.50 1.43 -8.94
N HIS A 82 13.57 1.91 -8.35
CA HIS A 82 13.92 3.33 -8.39
C HIS A 82 14.86 3.62 -9.56
N ASN A 83 14.54 4.67 -10.33
CA ASN A 83 15.35 5.12 -11.45
C ASN A 83 15.79 6.57 -11.23
N LEU A 84 16.99 6.92 -11.69
CA LEU A 84 17.44 8.30 -11.76
C LEU A 84 16.95 8.92 -13.07
N LEU A 85 16.13 9.96 -12.97
CA LEU A 85 15.49 10.63 -14.09
C LEU A 85 16.03 12.06 -14.24
N GLY A 86 16.54 12.39 -15.41
CA GLY A 86 17.05 13.73 -15.72
C GLY A 86 16.46 14.29 -17.01
N GLN A 87 16.91 15.47 -17.41
CA GLN A 87 16.50 16.06 -18.68
C GLN A 87 16.92 15.16 -19.87
N PRO A 88 16.20 15.20 -21.01
CA PRO A 88 16.52 14.35 -22.18
C PRO A 88 17.95 14.49 -22.68
N ASP A 89 18.53 15.68 -22.54
CA ASP A 89 19.89 16.02 -22.98
C ASP A 89 20.95 15.96 -21.86
N SER A 90 20.59 15.48 -20.67
CA SER A 90 21.51 15.26 -19.56
C SER A 90 22.16 13.87 -19.62
N ASN A 91 23.34 13.75 -19.02
CA ASN A 91 24.02 12.51 -18.73
C ASN A 91 24.24 12.37 -17.21
N LEU A 92 24.52 11.18 -16.74
CA LEU A 92 24.76 10.93 -15.30
C LEU A 92 25.86 11.83 -14.73
N SER A 93 26.91 12.09 -15.49
CA SER A 93 28.04 12.94 -15.10
C SER A 93 27.68 14.41 -14.90
N ASP A 94 26.57 14.87 -15.47
CA ASP A 94 26.13 16.26 -15.36
C ASP A 94 25.39 16.52 -14.04
N ILE A 95 24.83 15.45 -13.43
CA ILE A 95 23.95 15.54 -12.26
C ILE A 95 24.74 15.88 -10.99
N LYS A 96 24.24 16.86 -10.25
CA LYS A 96 24.75 17.31 -8.94
C LYS A 96 23.71 17.13 -7.85
N ASP A 97 22.45 17.42 -8.15
CA ASP A 97 21.35 17.49 -7.21
C ASP A 97 20.29 16.42 -7.53
N VAL A 98 19.83 15.70 -6.49
CA VAL A 98 18.82 14.66 -6.64
C VAL A 98 17.65 14.88 -5.70
N TYR A 99 16.44 14.79 -6.24
CA TYR A 99 15.17 15.08 -5.57
C TYR A 99 14.30 13.85 -5.48
N SER A 100 13.75 13.56 -4.29
CA SER A 100 12.74 12.51 -4.11
C SER A 100 12.09 12.60 -2.72
N HIS A 101 11.13 11.70 -2.47
CA HIS A 101 10.65 11.43 -1.12
C HIS A 101 11.78 10.87 -0.25
N SER A 102 11.77 11.18 1.06
CA SER A 102 12.82 10.74 1.99
C SER A 102 13.09 9.24 1.96
N GLN A 103 12.06 8.41 1.82
CA GLN A 103 12.21 6.95 1.68
C GLN A 103 12.92 6.57 0.39
N GLY A 104 12.60 7.20 -0.75
CA GLY A 104 13.26 6.94 -2.02
C GLY A 104 14.75 7.30 -1.98
N LEU A 105 15.10 8.46 -1.38
CA LEU A 105 16.49 8.86 -1.16
C LEU A 105 17.23 7.85 -0.27
N SER A 106 16.66 7.46 0.87
CA SER A 106 17.25 6.49 1.79
C SER A 106 17.48 5.13 1.11
N GLN A 107 16.52 4.65 0.34
CA GLN A 107 16.62 3.39 -0.41
C GLN A 107 17.64 3.41 -1.54
N CYS A 108 18.07 4.60 -2.00
CA CYS A 108 19.08 4.78 -3.05
C CYS A 108 20.42 5.37 -2.53
N SER A 109 20.61 5.40 -1.23
CA SER A 109 21.73 6.10 -0.59
C SER A 109 23.13 5.62 -1.02
N LYS A 110 23.29 4.34 -1.36
CA LYS A 110 24.58 3.82 -1.89
C LYS A 110 24.91 4.43 -3.26
N PHE A 111 23.90 4.50 -4.15
CA PHE A 111 24.04 5.10 -5.46
C PHE A 111 24.33 6.61 -5.37
N ILE A 112 23.59 7.32 -4.53
CA ILE A 112 23.74 8.76 -4.30
C ILE A 112 25.15 9.09 -3.80
N LYS A 113 25.65 8.37 -2.80
CA LYS A 113 27.01 8.53 -2.27
C LYS A 113 28.10 8.22 -3.31
N LYS A 114 27.93 7.13 -4.06
CA LYS A 114 28.88 6.72 -5.11
C LYS A 114 29.07 7.79 -6.18
N ASN A 115 28.01 8.54 -6.51
CA ASN A 115 28.03 9.58 -7.53
C ASN A 115 28.19 11.00 -6.97
N ASN A 116 28.41 11.14 -5.64
CA ASN A 116 28.58 12.44 -4.95
C ASN A 116 27.40 13.40 -5.18
N LEU A 117 26.16 12.89 -5.21
CA LEU A 117 24.96 13.69 -5.41
C LEU A 117 24.50 14.33 -4.10
N VAL A 118 23.93 15.54 -4.19
CA VAL A 118 23.32 16.26 -3.08
C VAL A 118 21.83 15.91 -3.02
N GLU A 119 21.38 15.44 -1.84
CA GLU A 119 20.00 15.01 -1.63
C GLU A 119 19.07 16.18 -1.27
N HIS A 120 17.88 16.22 -1.91
CA HIS A 120 16.83 17.18 -1.61
C HIS A 120 15.50 16.47 -1.38
N ILE A 121 14.97 16.56 -0.17
CA ILE A 121 13.69 15.92 0.20
C ILE A 121 12.53 16.69 -0.40
N ARG A 122 11.59 15.96 -1.00
CA ARG A 122 10.31 16.44 -1.54
C ARG A 122 9.16 15.61 -0.98
N ALA A 123 7.92 16.08 -1.23
CA ALA A 123 6.71 15.44 -0.73
C ALA A 123 6.48 14.03 -1.30
N ASP A 124 6.84 13.78 -2.56
CA ASP A 124 6.68 12.48 -3.23
C ASP A 124 7.67 12.30 -4.39
N THR A 125 7.80 11.05 -4.88
CA THR A 125 8.74 10.69 -5.94
C THR A 125 8.30 11.21 -7.31
N ALA A 126 7.04 11.02 -7.68
CA ALA A 126 6.53 11.41 -8.99
C ALA A 126 6.41 12.93 -9.14
N GLY A 127 6.02 13.64 -8.07
CA GLY A 127 6.01 15.11 -8.04
C GLY A 127 7.42 15.70 -8.13
N SER A 128 8.44 14.99 -7.66
CA SER A 128 9.84 15.36 -7.93
C SER A 128 10.16 15.28 -9.41
N ALA A 129 9.78 14.19 -10.10
CA ALA A 129 9.96 14.05 -11.54
C ALA A 129 9.20 15.13 -12.31
N GLU A 130 7.95 15.42 -11.94
CA GLU A 130 7.17 16.52 -12.52
C GLU A 130 7.90 17.87 -12.37
N THR A 131 8.48 18.13 -11.20
CA THR A 131 9.22 19.38 -10.96
C THR A 131 10.45 19.46 -11.85
N ILE A 132 11.27 18.41 -11.91
CA ILE A 132 12.46 18.36 -12.76
C ILE A 132 12.11 18.60 -14.24
N SER A 133 11.02 18.01 -14.73
CA SER A 133 10.58 18.23 -16.12
C SER A 133 10.27 19.69 -16.44
N LYS A 134 9.86 20.49 -15.43
CA LYS A 134 9.50 21.90 -15.57
C LYS A 134 10.70 22.84 -15.40
N THR A 135 11.66 22.53 -14.52
CA THR A 135 12.82 23.40 -14.25
C THR A 135 13.78 23.46 -15.43
N LYS A 136 13.87 22.40 -16.23
CA LYS A 136 14.80 22.28 -17.38
C LYS A 136 16.28 22.43 -16.98
N ILE A 137 16.63 22.20 -15.72
CA ILE A 137 18.01 22.30 -15.22
C ILE A 137 18.71 20.97 -15.43
N LYS A 138 19.77 20.97 -16.26
CA LYS A 138 20.51 19.75 -16.65
C LYS A 138 21.26 19.07 -15.50
N THR A 139 21.58 19.80 -14.44
CA THR A 139 22.32 19.28 -13.30
C THR A 139 21.42 18.69 -12.21
N GLU A 140 20.10 18.72 -12.41
CA GLU A 140 19.10 18.20 -11.46
C GLU A 140 18.47 16.90 -11.98
N ALA A 141 18.21 15.97 -11.06
CA ALA A 141 17.55 14.72 -11.36
C ALA A 141 16.53 14.34 -10.28
N ALA A 142 15.57 13.49 -10.62
CA ALA A 142 14.63 12.91 -9.66
C ALA A 142 14.88 11.41 -9.52
N ILE A 143 14.61 10.86 -8.32
CA ILE A 143 14.47 9.42 -8.13
C ILE A 143 12.99 9.10 -8.13
N ALA A 144 12.55 8.34 -9.15
CA ALA A 144 11.15 7.99 -9.32
C ALA A 144 10.98 6.69 -10.15
N SER A 145 9.73 6.33 -10.46
CA SER A 145 9.37 5.18 -11.29
C SER A 145 9.72 5.40 -12.77
N SER A 146 9.81 4.32 -13.55
CA SER A 146 9.95 4.40 -15.00
C SER A 146 8.76 5.09 -15.68
N LEU A 147 7.54 4.89 -15.15
CA LEU A 147 6.34 5.56 -15.66
C LEU A 147 6.42 7.09 -15.50
N SER A 148 7.06 7.59 -14.45
CA SER A 148 7.31 9.02 -14.30
C SER A 148 8.20 9.56 -15.41
N ALA A 149 9.18 8.79 -15.89
CA ALA A 149 10.01 9.19 -17.02
C ALA A 149 9.18 9.36 -18.30
N GLU A 150 8.28 8.41 -18.57
CA GLU A 150 7.41 8.44 -19.76
C GLU A 150 6.42 9.61 -19.70
N ILE A 151 5.75 9.81 -18.56
CA ILE A 151 4.72 10.85 -18.42
C ILE A 151 5.31 12.26 -18.50
N TYR A 152 6.50 12.46 -17.92
CA TYR A 152 7.11 13.79 -17.81
C TYR A 152 8.21 14.06 -18.83
N ASP A 153 8.36 13.20 -19.85
CA ASP A 153 9.36 13.31 -20.92
C ASP A 153 10.78 13.49 -20.35
N LEU A 154 11.13 12.63 -19.38
CA LEU A 154 12.46 12.59 -18.76
C LEU A 154 13.24 11.36 -19.26
N LYS A 155 14.56 11.50 -19.33
CA LYS A 155 15.48 10.41 -19.66
C LYS A 155 15.83 9.62 -18.40
N ILE A 156 15.74 8.29 -18.47
CA ILE A 156 16.29 7.42 -17.43
C ILE A 156 17.82 7.42 -17.58
N LEU A 157 18.51 8.04 -16.63
CA LEU A 157 19.98 8.13 -16.59
C LEU A 157 20.61 6.88 -15.97
N SER A 158 19.91 6.26 -15.01
CA SER A 158 20.30 4.98 -14.42
C SER A 158 19.07 4.23 -13.91
N LYS A 159 19.03 2.91 -14.13
CA LYS A 159 17.93 2.03 -13.71
C LYS A 159 18.29 1.29 -12.43
N ASN A 160 17.25 0.95 -11.64
CA ASN A 160 17.34 0.04 -10.51
C ASN A 160 18.47 0.43 -9.55
N ILE A 161 18.40 1.69 -9.07
CA ILE A 161 19.46 2.28 -8.25
C ILE A 161 19.23 2.06 -6.73
N GLU A 162 18.21 1.30 -6.38
CA GLU A 162 17.90 0.94 -4.99
C GLU A 162 19.02 0.10 -4.36
N ASN A 163 19.20 0.25 -3.05
CA ASN A 163 20.24 -0.42 -2.26
C ASN A 163 20.02 -1.94 -2.15
N GLU A 164 18.76 -2.37 -2.19
CA GLU A 164 18.33 -3.75 -1.97
C GLU A 164 17.33 -4.16 -3.02
N GLU A 165 17.56 -5.31 -3.62
CA GLU A 165 16.64 -5.92 -4.58
C GLU A 165 15.40 -6.51 -3.90
N GLY A 166 14.32 -6.65 -4.67
CA GLY A 166 13.10 -7.31 -4.22
C GLY A 166 12.23 -6.48 -3.28
N ASN A 167 12.43 -5.16 -3.24
CA ASN A 167 11.50 -4.26 -2.56
C ASN A 167 10.13 -4.31 -3.25
N ALA A 168 9.07 -4.46 -2.47
CA ALA A 168 7.71 -4.47 -2.97
C ALA A 168 6.78 -3.73 -2.00
N THR A 169 5.76 -3.10 -2.56
CA THR A 169 4.69 -2.48 -1.80
C THR A 169 3.41 -3.29 -2.03
N ARG A 170 2.74 -3.64 -0.94
CA ARG A 170 1.40 -4.19 -0.94
C ARG A 170 0.41 -3.05 -1.07
N PHE A 171 -0.43 -3.10 -2.10
CA PHE A 171 -1.55 -2.21 -2.31
C PHE A 171 -2.85 -2.93 -2.00
N LEU A 172 -3.82 -2.21 -1.42
CA LEU A 172 -5.17 -2.69 -1.23
C LEU A 172 -6.08 -2.07 -2.29
N VAL A 173 -6.95 -2.90 -2.87
CA VAL A 173 -8.05 -2.47 -3.74
C VAL A 173 -9.31 -2.39 -2.89
N MET A 174 -9.90 -1.22 -2.80
CA MET A 174 -11.00 -0.98 -1.87
C MET A 174 -12.19 -0.32 -2.55
N GLY A 175 -13.36 -0.48 -1.95
CA GLY A 175 -14.60 0.17 -2.37
C GLY A 175 -15.66 0.12 -1.28
N ASN A 176 -16.86 0.62 -1.57
CA ASN A 176 -17.93 0.76 -0.58
C ASN A 176 -18.96 -0.40 -0.59
N GLU A 177 -18.87 -1.33 -1.53
CA GLU A 177 -19.71 -2.51 -1.58
C GLU A 177 -19.06 -3.66 -0.81
N VAL A 178 -19.86 -4.59 -0.31
CA VAL A 178 -19.35 -5.86 0.20
C VAL A 178 -19.25 -6.83 -0.98
N LEU A 179 -18.04 -7.18 -1.36
CA LEU A 179 -17.77 -8.19 -2.36
C LEU A 179 -17.03 -9.34 -1.70
N GLN A 180 -17.52 -10.55 -1.90
CA GLN A 180 -16.92 -11.76 -1.37
C GLN A 180 -16.86 -12.80 -2.50
N PRO A 181 -15.68 -13.39 -2.76
CA PRO A 181 -15.58 -14.49 -3.71
C PRO A 181 -16.30 -15.73 -3.17
N ASP A 182 -16.72 -16.63 -4.05
CA ASP A 182 -17.21 -17.93 -3.64
C ASP A 182 -16.09 -18.76 -3.02
N PHE A 183 -16.42 -19.50 -1.97
CA PHE A 183 -15.48 -20.42 -1.32
C PHE A 183 -15.14 -21.58 -2.29
N GLY A 184 -13.85 -21.84 -2.49
CA GLY A 184 -13.36 -22.85 -3.41
C GLY A 184 -11.91 -23.26 -3.12
N GLU A 185 -11.24 -23.83 -4.14
CA GLU A 185 -9.87 -24.36 -3.99
C GLU A 185 -8.75 -23.32 -3.98
N LYS A 186 -9.10 -22.03 -4.14
CA LYS A 186 -8.12 -20.95 -4.17
C LYS A 186 -7.61 -20.61 -2.77
N LYS A 187 -6.47 -19.95 -2.71
CA LYS A 187 -5.98 -19.33 -1.48
C LYS A 187 -6.68 -18.01 -1.26
N TYR A 188 -7.17 -17.79 -0.05
CA TYR A 188 -7.89 -16.59 0.33
C TYR A 188 -7.21 -15.89 1.49
N ILE A 189 -7.45 -14.59 1.59
CA ILE A 189 -7.15 -13.77 2.75
C ILE A 189 -8.47 -13.22 3.28
N THR A 190 -8.70 -13.36 4.56
CA THR A 190 -9.76 -12.64 5.28
C THR A 190 -9.11 -11.55 6.12
N SER A 191 -9.48 -10.30 5.82
CA SER A 191 -9.04 -9.13 6.59
C SER A 191 -10.17 -8.66 7.49
N PHE A 192 -9.88 -8.42 8.76
CA PHE A 192 -10.87 -8.02 9.74
C PHE A 192 -10.30 -7.08 10.80
N LEU A 193 -11.19 -6.31 11.41
CA LEU A 193 -10.90 -5.39 12.49
C LEU A 193 -11.64 -5.83 13.74
N PHE A 194 -11.00 -5.78 14.90
CA PHE A 194 -11.64 -6.08 16.15
C PHE A 194 -11.16 -5.21 17.29
N LYS A 195 -12.03 -5.04 18.29
CA LYS A 195 -11.74 -4.34 19.55
C LYS A 195 -12.02 -5.28 20.71
N LEU A 196 -11.08 -5.38 21.63
CA LEU A 196 -11.20 -6.28 22.78
C LEU A 196 -11.81 -5.59 24.01
N LYS A 197 -12.42 -6.38 24.85
CA LYS A 197 -12.75 -5.96 26.22
C LYS A 197 -11.46 -5.76 27.00
N SER A 198 -11.29 -4.58 27.64
CA SER A 198 -10.08 -4.26 28.40
C SER A 198 -10.00 -5.11 29.65
N LYS A 199 -9.22 -6.18 29.61
CA LYS A 199 -8.92 -7.08 30.73
C LYS A 199 -7.55 -7.74 30.54
N PRO A 200 -6.90 -8.19 31.64
CA PRO A 200 -5.63 -8.92 31.51
C PRO A 200 -5.75 -10.13 30.59
N ALA A 201 -4.71 -10.36 29.79
CA ALA A 201 -4.61 -11.46 28.82
C ALA A 201 -5.69 -11.49 27.71
N ALA A 202 -6.45 -10.40 27.49
CA ALA A 202 -7.54 -10.37 26.51
C ALA A 202 -7.05 -10.75 25.09
N LEU A 203 -5.94 -10.20 24.63
CA LEU A 203 -5.39 -10.52 23.30
C LEU A 203 -4.96 -11.99 23.21
N TYR A 204 -4.27 -12.51 24.22
CA TYR A 204 -3.87 -13.91 24.25
C TYR A 204 -5.08 -14.85 24.17
N GLN A 205 -6.12 -14.61 24.96
CA GLN A 205 -7.33 -15.41 24.96
C GLN A 205 -8.08 -15.33 23.63
N SER A 206 -8.15 -14.15 23.01
CA SER A 206 -8.86 -13.93 21.76
C SER A 206 -8.19 -14.62 20.56
N LEU A 207 -6.87 -14.81 20.59
CA LEU A 207 -6.13 -15.46 19.50
C LEU A 207 -6.05 -16.98 19.64
N GLY A 208 -6.47 -17.55 20.78
CA GLY A 208 -6.40 -18.99 21.04
C GLY A 208 -7.15 -19.85 20.04
N GLY A 209 -8.32 -19.39 19.59
CA GLY A 209 -9.14 -20.08 18.59
C GLY A 209 -8.43 -20.31 17.27
N PHE A 210 -7.62 -19.36 16.81
CA PHE A 210 -6.84 -19.53 15.57
C PHE A 210 -5.79 -20.61 15.71
N ALA A 211 -5.08 -20.63 16.82
CA ALA A 211 -4.06 -21.66 17.09
C ALA A 211 -4.68 -23.08 17.18
N ILE A 212 -5.80 -23.23 17.89
CA ILE A 212 -6.48 -24.53 18.09
C ILE A 212 -7.03 -25.07 16.77
N ASN A 213 -7.59 -24.19 15.92
CA ASN A 213 -8.17 -24.60 14.64
C ASN A 213 -7.15 -24.61 13.49
N GLY A 214 -5.87 -24.29 13.73
CA GLY A 214 -4.80 -24.30 12.74
C GLY A 214 -4.96 -23.23 11.65
N VAL A 215 -5.48 -22.06 12.02
CA VAL A 215 -5.62 -20.89 11.14
C VAL A 215 -4.41 -19.97 11.33
N ASN A 216 -3.72 -19.65 10.24
CA ASN A 216 -2.54 -18.78 10.26
C ASN A 216 -2.95 -17.33 10.19
N LEU A 217 -2.34 -16.48 11.05
CA LEU A 217 -2.49 -15.02 11.00
C LEU A 217 -1.26 -14.44 10.28
N THR A 218 -1.48 -13.71 9.20
CA THR A 218 -0.40 -13.12 8.39
C THR A 218 -0.15 -11.65 8.72
N LYS A 219 -1.10 -11.02 9.42
CA LYS A 219 -0.97 -9.66 9.94
C LYS A 219 -1.71 -9.53 11.27
N LEU A 220 -1.09 -8.86 12.22
CA LEU A 220 -1.73 -8.40 13.47
C LEU A 220 -1.13 -7.07 13.87
N GLN A 221 -1.92 -6.02 13.84
CA GLN A 221 -1.47 -4.67 14.14
C GLN A 221 -2.47 -3.93 15.02
N SER A 222 -1.97 -3.27 16.07
CA SER A 222 -2.79 -2.48 16.99
C SER A 222 -2.79 -1.01 16.61
N TYR A 223 -3.95 -0.38 16.76
CA TYR A 223 -4.16 1.06 16.55
C TYR A 223 -4.87 1.64 17.76
N PRO A 224 -4.40 2.76 18.32
CA PRO A 224 -5.13 3.44 19.38
C PRO A 224 -6.47 3.95 18.84
N GLU A 225 -7.51 3.81 19.64
CA GLU A 225 -8.77 4.47 19.35
C GLU A 225 -8.61 6.00 19.44
N GLN A 226 -9.27 6.73 18.54
CA GLN A 226 -9.18 8.21 18.57
C GLN A 226 -9.55 8.73 19.96
N ASN A 227 -8.71 9.59 20.50
CA ASN A 227 -8.86 10.21 21.81
C ASN A 227 -8.77 9.26 23.02
N SER A 228 -8.20 8.06 22.84
CA SER A 228 -7.98 7.10 23.91
C SER A 228 -6.56 6.52 23.85
N PHE A 229 -5.91 6.44 25.00
CA PHE A 229 -4.66 5.67 25.16
C PHE A 229 -4.87 4.30 25.82
N GLU A 230 -6.12 3.97 26.14
CA GLU A 230 -6.49 2.72 26.86
C GLU A 230 -7.25 1.74 25.98
N SER A 231 -7.72 2.19 24.82
CA SER A 231 -8.50 1.40 23.88
C SER A 231 -7.83 1.27 22.52
N TYR A 232 -7.76 0.04 22.02
CA TYR A 232 -7.07 -0.29 20.77
C TYR A 232 -8.00 -1.11 19.87
N PHE A 233 -7.95 -0.78 18.58
CA PHE A 233 -8.38 -1.67 17.51
C PHE A 233 -7.22 -2.53 17.05
N PHE A 234 -7.53 -3.74 16.62
CA PHE A 234 -6.58 -4.66 15.99
C PHE A 234 -7.02 -4.94 14.57
N LEU A 235 -6.16 -4.65 13.61
CA LEU A 235 -6.30 -5.08 12.22
C LEU A 235 -5.57 -6.40 12.06
N CYS A 236 -6.26 -7.39 11.52
CA CYS A 236 -5.73 -8.72 11.31
C CYS A 236 -6.04 -9.22 9.91
N ASP A 237 -5.06 -9.88 9.28
CA ASP A 237 -5.25 -10.71 8.11
C ASP A 237 -4.98 -12.16 8.47
N LEU A 238 -5.83 -13.07 8.01
CA LEU A 238 -5.62 -14.51 8.13
C LEU A 238 -5.62 -15.19 6.76
N ASP A 239 -4.92 -16.31 6.68
CA ASP A 239 -4.97 -17.22 5.54
C ASP A 239 -6.25 -18.07 5.63
N GLY A 240 -7.17 -17.84 4.71
CA GLY A 240 -8.41 -18.60 4.59
C GLY A 240 -9.63 -17.77 4.23
N HIS A 241 -10.66 -18.48 3.77
CA HIS A 241 -11.96 -17.92 3.45
C HIS A 241 -12.86 -17.92 4.69
N ILE A 242 -13.72 -16.92 4.85
CA ILE A 242 -14.61 -16.83 6.01
C ILE A 242 -15.59 -18.01 6.14
N ASP A 243 -15.93 -18.67 5.02
CA ASP A 243 -16.79 -19.85 4.98
C ASP A 243 -16.03 -21.17 5.20
N ASP A 244 -14.69 -21.16 5.30
CA ASP A 244 -13.94 -22.31 5.75
C ASP A 244 -14.34 -22.65 7.20
N PRO A 245 -14.74 -23.90 7.50
CA PRO A 245 -15.19 -24.27 8.85
C PRO A 245 -14.20 -23.95 9.95
N LYS A 246 -12.88 -24.05 9.69
CA LYS A 246 -11.82 -23.72 10.66
C LYS A 246 -11.76 -22.20 10.92
N VAL A 247 -11.82 -21.40 9.86
CA VAL A 247 -11.82 -19.94 9.94
C VAL A 247 -13.09 -19.45 10.66
N LYS A 248 -14.25 -19.95 10.24
CA LYS A 248 -15.54 -19.62 10.84
C LYS A 248 -15.54 -19.87 12.35
N LYS A 249 -15.11 -21.06 12.77
CA LYS A 249 -15.02 -21.40 14.20
C LYS A 249 -14.05 -20.50 14.95
N SER A 250 -12.90 -20.17 14.36
CA SER A 250 -11.92 -19.27 14.98
C SER A 250 -12.46 -17.86 15.15
N LEU A 251 -13.20 -17.35 14.17
CA LEU A 251 -13.82 -16.03 14.23
C LEU A 251 -15.00 -15.98 15.22
N GLU A 252 -15.77 -17.06 15.34
CA GLU A 252 -16.81 -17.20 16.37
C GLU A 252 -16.20 -17.15 17.78
N GLU A 253 -15.11 -17.89 18.03
CA GLU A 253 -14.38 -17.86 19.29
C GLU A 253 -13.79 -16.46 19.59
N LEU A 254 -13.17 -15.80 18.59
CA LEU A 254 -12.72 -14.42 18.72
C LEU A 254 -13.84 -13.48 19.15
N GLY A 255 -15.03 -13.62 18.55
CA GLY A 255 -16.20 -12.78 18.81
C GLY A 255 -16.64 -12.79 20.29
N LEU A 256 -16.43 -13.88 21.04
CA LEU A 256 -16.73 -13.97 22.46
C LEU A 256 -15.90 -12.99 23.32
N HIS A 257 -14.73 -12.61 22.83
CA HIS A 257 -13.80 -11.70 23.53
C HIS A 257 -13.91 -10.26 23.04
N CYS A 258 -14.57 -10.00 21.90
CA CYS A 258 -14.66 -8.69 21.28
C CYS A 258 -15.73 -7.80 21.92
N GLN A 259 -15.49 -6.49 21.90
CA GLN A 259 -16.50 -5.43 22.04
C GLN A 259 -17.06 -5.07 20.65
N ASP A 260 -16.21 -5.12 19.63
CA ASP A 260 -16.55 -4.79 18.26
C ASP A 260 -15.77 -5.69 17.30
N PHE A 261 -16.37 -6.07 16.18
CA PHE A 261 -15.79 -6.95 15.18
C PHE A 261 -16.37 -6.65 13.79
N HIS A 262 -15.48 -6.41 12.83
CA HIS A 262 -15.84 -6.14 11.44
C HIS A 262 -14.96 -6.90 10.47
N VAL A 263 -15.56 -7.66 9.57
CA VAL A 263 -14.86 -8.19 8.40
C VAL A 263 -14.71 -7.05 7.38
N LEU A 264 -13.49 -6.73 7.03
CA LEU A 264 -13.16 -5.70 6.05
C LEU A 264 -13.18 -6.24 4.62
N GLY A 265 -12.94 -7.52 4.44
CA GLY A 265 -13.00 -8.18 3.15
C GLY A 265 -12.49 -9.61 3.17
N VAL A 266 -12.96 -10.38 2.19
CA VAL A 266 -12.46 -11.70 1.84
C VAL A 266 -12.07 -11.63 0.38
N PHE A 267 -10.84 -11.99 0.04
CA PHE A 267 -10.32 -11.88 -1.32
C PHE A 267 -9.29 -12.98 -1.63
N GLU A 268 -9.06 -13.22 -2.90
CA GLU A 268 -8.04 -14.16 -3.34
C GLU A 268 -6.64 -13.63 -2.99
N ALA A 269 -5.79 -14.48 -2.44
CA ALA A 269 -4.41 -14.14 -2.14
C ALA A 269 -3.64 -13.83 -3.44
N ASP A 270 -2.87 -12.75 -3.44
CA ASP A 270 -2.01 -12.44 -4.58
C ASP A 270 -0.90 -13.49 -4.75
N LYS A 271 -0.57 -13.82 -5.99
CA LYS A 271 0.47 -14.79 -6.34
C LYS A 271 1.86 -14.44 -5.77
N PHE A 272 2.09 -13.20 -5.44
CA PHE A 272 3.32 -12.75 -4.80
C PHE A 272 3.56 -13.41 -3.43
N ARG A 273 2.49 -13.80 -2.73
CA ARG A 273 2.58 -14.52 -1.45
C ARG A 273 3.12 -15.96 -1.56
N GLU A 274 3.22 -16.49 -2.78
CA GLU A 274 3.73 -17.83 -3.04
C GLU A 274 5.27 -17.88 -3.21
N LYS A 275 5.91 -16.71 -3.21
CA LYS A 275 7.36 -16.54 -3.33
C LYS A 275 7.98 -16.30 -1.95
#